data_e0b8486b3f098a710db6517aec97e0a3
#
_entry.id   e0b8486b3f098a710db6517aec97e0a3
#
_cell.length_a   1.000
_cell.length_b   1.000
_cell.length_c   1.000
_cell.angle_alpha   90.00
_cell.angle_beta   90.00
_cell.angle_gamma   90.00
#
_symmetry.space_group_name_H-M   'P 1'
#
loop_
_entity.id
_entity.type
_entity.pdbx_description
1 polymer ?
#
loop_
_entity_poly.entity_id
_entity_poly.type
_entity_poly.pdbx_seq_one_letter_code
_entity_poly.pdbx_strand_id
1 'polypeptide(L)'
;MYIDVLPLSDTTARLVRAYGEAPCIALPSVLPAPEGGSWAVTELGDYCFSESPRNLPAPDTVCRYAVGEDGSAVLTRAFGRDRTGQHRRYDLDFGTVPEEDLHPVCGNFLEEAVLPDSLRVIGSCAFYNCRRLRILSVGAGELTVGSDVFLNCFALADLIVRADPEQATGLFALVNNITEAVRALFWCPGEAAPRAGLWYPAYWEDVEESPAHILLHTFSGQGYHYRQCFLDGKILCAEYDAIFPDGHASEDKDIMAMLCFDRLRWPWGLTEQAKAPYTAFLKANTGRVVARLLKAQDLDSLKALLALDVLDAAGFDEAAALAVQAEQAAAAALLADAAHSRQAAKPNRKRYDFDF
;
A
#
# COMPACT_ATOMS: atom_id res chain seq x y z
N MET A 1 -12.08 7.34 17.62
CA MET A 1 -12.64 7.45 16.26
C MET A 1 -14.11 7.07 16.30
N TYR A 2 -14.97 7.69 15.47
CA TYR A 2 -16.34 7.22 15.27
C TYR A 2 -16.52 6.71 13.85
N ILE A 3 -17.43 5.76 13.67
CA ILE A 3 -17.79 5.24 12.35
C ILE A 3 -19.30 5.13 12.19
N ASP A 4 -19.78 5.49 11.01
CA ASP A 4 -21.17 5.30 10.60
C ASP A 4 -21.26 4.07 9.69
N VAL A 5 -22.20 3.20 10.00
CA VAL A 5 -22.31 1.87 9.41
C VAL A 5 -23.76 1.58 9.00
N LEU A 6 -23.95 1.13 7.77
CA LEU A 6 -25.22 0.67 7.24
C LEU A 6 -25.30 -0.87 7.34
N PRO A 7 -26.25 -1.46 8.08
CA PRO A 7 -26.50 -2.90 8.03
C PRO A 7 -26.89 -3.35 6.63
N LEU A 8 -26.25 -4.41 6.13
CA LEU A 8 -26.58 -5.03 4.84
C LEU A 8 -27.39 -6.32 5.03
N SER A 9 -27.08 -7.05 6.10
CA SER A 9 -27.74 -8.29 6.48
C SER A 9 -27.67 -8.47 8.00
N ASP A 10 -28.13 -9.60 8.51
CA ASP A 10 -28.01 -9.96 9.93
C ASP A 10 -26.56 -10.13 10.38
N THR A 11 -25.61 -10.30 9.45
CA THR A 11 -24.20 -10.61 9.76
C THR A 11 -23.19 -9.69 9.08
N THR A 12 -23.61 -8.78 8.21
CA THR A 12 -22.71 -7.93 7.43
C THR A 12 -23.14 -6.48 7.44
N ALA A 13 -22.15 -5.58 7.30
CA ALA A 13 -22.39 -4.15 7.29
C ALA A 13 -21.41 -3.44 6.32
N ARG A 14 -21.85 -2.25 5.87
CA ARG A 14 -21.08 -1.32 5.04
C ARG A 14 -20.65 -0.14 5.89
N LEU A 15 -19.35 0.18 5.87
CA LEU A 15 -18.86 1.43 6.41
C LEU A 15 -19.29 2.58 5.49
N VAL A 16 -20.00 3.54 6.05
CA VAL A 16 -20.49 4.72 5.31
C VAL A 16 -19.50 5.88 5.44
N ARG A 17 -19.02 6.12 6.69
CA ARG A 17 -18.11 7.24 6.99
C ARG A 17 -17.33 6.98 8.27
N ALA A 18 -16.13 7.55 8.36
CA ALA A 18 -15.33 7.59 9.57
C ALA A 18 -15.11 9.04 10.03
N TYR A 19 -15.00 9.26 11.35
CA TYR A 19 -14.78 10.56 11.98
C TYR A 19 -13.69 10.45 13.04
N GLY A 20 -12.80 11.42 13.09
CA GLY A 20 -11.71 11.46 14.07
C GLY A 20 -10.67 12.51 13.75
N GLU A 21 -9.69 12.66 14.64
CA GLU A 21 -8.62 13.63 14.54
C GLU A 21 -7.28 13.01 14.11
N ALA A 22 -7.21 11.67 13.99
CA ALA A 22 -5.99 10.98 13.58
C ALA A 22 -5.95 10.80 12.05
N PRO A 23 -4.85 11.15 11.39
CA PRO A 23 -4.68 10.94 9.94
C PRO A 23 -4.42 9.48 9.58
N CYS A 24 -4.07 8.65 10.56
CA CYS A 24 -3.82 7.21 10.40
C CYS A 24 -4.94 6.46 11.10
N ILE A 25 -5.68 5.62 10.37
CA ILE A 25 -6.84 4.91 10.91
C ILE A 25 -6.73 3.40 10.71
N ALA A 26 -7.28 2.65 11.67
CA ALA A 26 -7.53 1.22 11.55
C ALA A 26 -9.02 0.94 11.75
N LEU A 27 -9.64 0.34 10.76
CA LEU A 27 -11.07 0.03 10.79
C LEU A 27 -11.31 -1.36 11.39
N PRO A 28 -12.32 -1.52 12.28
CA PRO A 28 -12.63 -2.81 12.86
C PRO A 28 -13.24 -3.77 11.83
N SER A 29 -12.86 -5.05 11.92
CA SER A 29 -13.42 -6.10 11.06
C SER A 29 -14.80 -6.57 11.51
N VAL A 30 -15.10 -6.42 12.80
CA VAL A 30 -16.34 -6.91 13.42
C VAL A 30 -16.92 -5.85 14.36
N LEU A 31 -18.22 -5.68 14.32
CA LEU A 31 -18.98 -4.75 15.15
C LEU A 31 -20.09 -5.48 15.91
N PRO A 32 -20.40 -5.12 17.16
CA PRO A 32 -21.55 -5.68 17.87
C PRO A 32 -22.85 -5.20 17.20
N ALA A 33 -23.74 -6.13 16.87
CA ALA A 33 -25.04 -5.79 16.27
C ALA A 33 -26.02 -5.28 17.37
N PRO A 34 -26.89 -4.30 17.07
CA PRO A 34 -27.82 -3.71 18.06
C PRO A 34 -28.78 -4.72 18.71
N GLU A 35 -29.20 -5.73 17.97
CA GLU A 35 -30.15 -6.76 18.42
C GLU A 35 -29.47 -8.02 18.98
N GLY A 36 -28.13 -7.96 19.13
CA GLY A 36 -27.28 -9.07 19.57
C GLY A 36 -26.57 -9.74 18.39
N GLY A 37 -25.45 -10.44 18.68
CA GLY A 37 -24.56 -10.98 17.66
C GLY A 37 -23.53 -9.96 17.16
N SER A 38 -23.06 -10.12 15.93
CA SER A 38 -22.04 -9.24 15.35
C SER A 38 -22.19 -9.10 13.85
N TRP A 39 -21.75 -7.95 13.33
CA TRP A 39 -21.64 -7.66 11.91
C TRP A 39 -20.16 -7.67 11.48
N ALA A 40 -19.86 -8.39 10.40
CA ALA A 40 -18.59 -8.21 9.71
C ALA A 40 -18.69 -6.96 8.81
N VAL A 41 -17.66 -6.10 8.85
CA VAL A 41 -17.57 -4.94 7.95
C VAL A 41 -17.03 -5.44 6.61
N THR A 42 -17.92 -5.66 5.65
CA THR A 42 -17.59 -6.29 4.35
C THR A 42 -17.49 -5.29 3.19
N GLU A 43 -17.99 -4.07 3.38
CA GLU A 43 -18.00 -3.07 2.33
C GLU A 43 -17.57 -1.69 2.83
N LEU A 44 -16.86 -0.94 2.00
CA LEU A 44 -16.76 0.52 2.08
C LEU A 44 -17.79 1.12 1.12
N GLY A 45 -18.51 2.12 1.60
CA GLY A 45 -19.48 2.87 0.78
C GLY A 45 -18.80 3.76 -0.26
N ASP A 46 -19.59 4.17 -1.26
CA ASP A 46 -19.16 5.18 -2.24
C ASP A 46 -18.77 6.47 -1.51
N TYR A 47 -17.71 7.12 -1.97
CA TYR A 47 -17.20 8.38 -1.42
C TYR A 47 -16.90 8.34 0.09
N CYS A 48 -16.68 7.16 0.69
CA CYS A 48 -16.54 6.95 2.14
C CYS A 48 -15.51 7.89 2.78
N PHE A 49 -14.36 8.11 2.14
CA PHE A 49 -13.27 9.00 2.57
C PHE A 49 -13.11 10.25 1.70
N SER A 50 -14.09 10.58 0.88
CA SER A 50 -14.07 11.80 0.07
C SER A 50 -14.50 13.02 0.89
N GLU A 51 -13.90 14.19 0.61
CA GLU A 51 -14.36 15.48 1.14
C GLU A 51 -15.76 15.86 0.66
N SER A 52 -16.17 15.34 -0.50
CA SER A 52 -17.46 15.60 -1.12
C SER A 52 -18.30 14.34 -1.16
N PRO A 53 -18.88 13.89 -0.04
CA PRO A 53 -19.65 12.65 0.02
C PRO A 53 -20.89 12.75 -0.88
N ARG A 54 -21.18 11.63 -1.56
CA ARG A 54 -22.38 11.49 -2.41
C ARG A 54 -23.05 10.16 -2.07
N ASN A 55 -24.32 10.04 -2.43
CA ASN A 55 -25.09 8.81 -2.26
C ASN A 55 -25.12 8.31 -0.80
N LEU A 56 -25.07 9.22 0.17
CA LEU A 56 -25.16 8.84 1.57
C LEU A 56 -26.53 8.18 1.85
N PRO A 57 -26.56 7.09 2.62
CA PRO A 57 -27.82 6.53 3.09
C PRO A 57 -28.57 7.51 3.98
N ALA A 58 -29.88 7.31 4.11
CA ALA A 58 -30.67 8.13 5.02
C ALA A 58 -30.12 8.04 6.45
N PRO A 59 -29.99 9.16 7.19
CA PRO A 59 -29.37 9.18 8.51
C PRO A 59 -30.05 8.27 9.54
N ASP A 60 -31.33 7.96 9.36
CA ASP A 60 -32.15 7.08 10.18
C ASP A 60 -31.98 5.60 9.86
N THR A 61 -31.07 5.25 8.94
CA THR A 61 -30.72 3.85 8.61
C THR A 61 -29.32 3.46 9.04
N VAL A 62 -28.55 4.41 9.60
CA VAL A 62 -27.13 4.25 9.89
C VAL A 62 -26.88 4.14 11.40
N CYS A 63 -26.16 3.12 11.82
CA CYS A 63 -25.69 2.97 13.20
C CYS A 63 -24.34 3.66 13.37
N ARG A 64 -24.08 4.28 14.55
CA ARG A 64 -22.79 4.89 14.88
C ARG A 64 -22.11 4.11 16.00
N TYR A 65 -20.81 3.90 15.82
CA TYR A 65 -19.93 3.26 16.80
C TYR A 65 -18.80 4.19 17.20
N ALA A 66 -18.45 4.17 18.48
CA ALA A 66 -17.17 4.65 18.97
C ALA A 66 -16.16 3.51 18.86
N VAL A 67 -15.02 3.76 18.23
CA VAL A 67 -13.93 2.78 18.04
C VAL A 67 -12.73 3.23 18.85
N GLY A 68 -12.29 2.39 19.79
CA GLY A 68 -11.10 2.58 20.61
C GLY A 68 -9.80 2.33 19.84
N GLU A 69 -8.67 2.72 20.44
CA GLU A 69 -7.33 2.47 19.89
C GLU A 69 -6.98 0.98 19.84
N ASP A 70 -7.60 0.19 20.70
CA ASP A 70 -7.48 -1.28 20.75
C ASP A 70 -8.34 -2.01 19.70
N GLY A 71 -9.06 -1.26 18.85
CA GLY A 71 -9.98 -1.79 17.86
C GLY A 71 -11.35 -2.23 18.43
N SER A 72 -11.59 -2.05 19.73
CA SER A 72 -12.90 -2.26 20.31
C SER A 72 -13.92 -1.29 19.74
N ALA A 73 -15.16 -1.74 19.53
CA ALA A 73 -16.22 -0.91 18.98
C ALA A 73 -17.45 -0.96 19.90
N VAL A 74 -17.93 0.22 20.28
CA VAL A 74 -19.11 0.39 21.14
C VAL A 74 -20.19 1.14 20.35
N LEU A 75 -21.39 0.55 20.28
CA LEU A 75 -22.54 1.17 19.65
C LEU A 75 -22.96 2.41 20.43
N THR A 76 -22.95 3.59 19.82
CA THR A 76 -23.36 4.87 20.43
C THR A 76 -24.69 5.37 19.92
N ARG A 77 -25.08 4.95 18.70
CA ARG A 77 -26.35 5.31 18.09
C ARG A 77 -26.87 4.12 17.30
N ALA A 78 -28.08 3.69 17.59
CA ALA A 78 -28.78 2.67 16.83
C ALA A 78 -30.01 3.26 16.13
N PHE A 79 -30.41 2.64 15.05
CA PHE A 79 -31.68 2.89 14.39
C PHE A 79 -32.47 1.60 14.36
N GLY A 80 -33.72 1.68 14.72
CA GLY A 80 -34.64 0.57 14.69
C GLY A 80 -35.96 0.98 14.04
N ARG A 81 -36.83 0.01 13.79
CA ARG A 81 -38.20 0.28 13.37
C ARG A 81 -39.07 0.32 14.62
N ASP A 82 -39.88 1.36 14.74
CA ASP A 82 -40.93 1.38 15.79
C ASP A 82 -42.05 0.39 15.45
N ARG A 83 -43.03 0.28 16.36
CA ARG A 83 -44.20 -0.60 16.16
C ARG A 83 -45.05 -0.26 14.93
N THR A 84 -44.86 0.91 14.35
CA THR A 84 -45.52 1.36 13.10
C THR A 84 -44.69 1.09 11.85
N GLY A 85 -43.48 0.53 12.00
CA GLY A 85 -42.55 0.28 10.91
C GLY A 85 -41.74 1.50 10.48
N GLN A 86 -41.87 2.64 11.19
CA GLN A 86 -41.07 3.83 10.92
C GLN A 86 -39.69 3.73 11.58
N HIS A 87 -38.65 4.16 10.87
CA HIS A 87 -37.32 4.24 11.43
C HIS A 87 -37.26 5.29 12.53
N ARG A 88 -36.71 4.90 13.68
CA ARG A 88 -36.45 5.80 14.80
C ARG A 88 -34.98 5.75 15.21
N ARG A 89 -34.44 6.92 15.55
CA ARG A 89 -33.10 7.09 16.12
C ARG A 89 -33.20 6.80 17.64
N TYR A 90 -32.28 5.97 18.10
CA TYR A 90 -32.06 5.72 19.53
C TYR A 90 -30.65 6.15 19.87
N ASP A 91 -30.45 7.29 20.53
CA ASP A 91 -29.18 7.70 21.08
C ASP A 91 -29.00 6.91 22.40
N LEU A 92 -27.93 6.13 22.45
CA LEU A 92 -27.55 5.39 23.65
C LEU A 92 -26.69 6.32 24.51
N ASP A 93 -26.89 6.27 25.84
CA ASP A 93 -26.28 7.16 26.85
C ASP A 93 -24.76 6.95 27.04
N PHE A 94 -23.98 6.88 25.96
CA PHE A 94 -22.54 6.69 25.99
C PHE A 94 -21.79 7.96 25.54
N GLY A 95 -22.15 9.15 26.06
CA GLY A 95 -21.44 10.39 25.81
C GLY A 95 -21.39 10.72 24.29
N THR A 96 -22.54 10.95 23.70
CA THR A 96 -22.64 11.31 22.27
C THR A 96 -21.92 12.63 22.01
N VAL A 97 -20.88 12.60 21.19
CA VAL A 97 -20.28 13.81 20.63
C VAL A 97 -21.33 14.47 19.71
N PRO A 98 -21.60 15.78 19.87
CA PRO A 98 -22.48 16.51 18.98
C PRO A 98 -22.06 16.33 17.51
N GLU A 99 -23.00 16.27 16.58
CA GLU A 99 -22.68 16.08 15.14
C GLU A 99 -21.80 17.18 14.58
N GLU A 100 -21.90 18.38 15.12
CA GLU A 100 -21.09 19.57 14.77
C GLU A 100 -19.60 19.42 15.17
N ASP A 101 -19.30 18.54 16.14
CA ASP A 101 -17.92 18.27 16.60
C ASP A 101 -17.29 17.03 15.91
N LEU A 102 -18.02 16.40 14.99
CA LEU A 102 -17.51 15.26 14.25
C LEU A 102 -16.70 15.69 13.02
N HIS A 103 -15.40 15.51 13.07
CA HIS A 103 -14.50 15.78 11.94
C HIS A 103 -14.38 14.54 11.05
N PRO A 104 -14.88 14.55 9.80
CA PRO A 104 -14.76 13.41 8.91
C PRO A 104 -13.30 13.15 8.55
N VAL A 105 -12.88 11.89 8.65
CA VAL A 105 -11.58 11.42 8.14
C VAL A 105 -11.68 11.30 6.64
N CYS A 106 -11.19 12.29 5.91
CA CYS A 106 -11.35 12.33 4.45
C CYS A 106 -10.34 13.27 3.77
N GLY A 107 -10.25 13.15 2.45
CA GLY A 107 -9.51 14.07 1.59
C GLY A 107 -8.04 14.22 2.00
N ASN A 108 -7.59 15.46 2.14
CA ASN A 108 -6.20 15.78 2.48
C ASN A 108 -5.81 15.48 3.93
N PHE A 109 -6.72 15.05 4.77
CA PHE A 109 -6.43 14.70 6.16
C PHE A 109 -5.96 13.25 6.30
N LEU A 110 -6.52 12.32 5.52
CA LEU A 110 -6.19 10.88 5.60
C LEU A 110 -4.81 10.61 5.00
N GLU A 111 -3.92 10.00 5.78
CA GLU A 111 -2.55 9.60 5.36
C GLU A 111 -2.38 8.09 5.30
N GLU A 112 -2.98 7.34 6.21
CA GLU A 112 -2.87 5.88 6.27
C GLU A 112 -4.21 5.25 6.64
N ALA A 113 -4.57 4.16 5.96
CA ALA A 113 -5.78 3.41 6.26
C ALA A 113 -5.51 1.91 6.31
N VAL A 114 -5.86 1.28 7.44
CA VAL A 114 -5.89 -0.17 7.60
C VAL A 114 -7.34 -0.62 7.47
N LEU A 115 -7.64 -1.35 6.39
CA LEU A 115 -8.98 -1.83 6.08
C LEU A 115 -9.27 -3.15 6.78
N PRO A 116 -10.56 -3.48 7.03
CA PRO A 116 -10.95 -4.73 7.67
C PRO A 116 -10.50 -5.97 6.87
N ASP A 117 -10.11 -7.04 7.56
CA ASP A 117 -9.81 -8.32 6.90
C ASP A 117 -11.07 -8.98 6.28
N SER A 118 -12.24 -8.63 6.82
CA SER A 118 -13.55 -9.06 6.31
C SER A 118 -13.97 -8.34 5.02
N LEU A 119 -13.24 -7.30 4.58
CA LEU A 119 -13.63 -6.47 3.44
C LEU A 119 -13.68 -7.28 2.13
N ARG A 120 -14.70 -7.01 1.31
CA ARG A 120 -14.94 -7.64 -0.01
C ARG A 120 -15.26 -6.62 -1.08
N VAL A 121 -15.75 -5.44 -0.72
CA VAL A 121 -16.15 -4.39 -1.66
C VAL A 121 -15.60 -3.05 -1.24
N ILE A 122 -14.98 -2.33 -2.18
CA ILE A 122 -14.64 -0.92 -2.06
C ILE A 122 -15.51 -0.15 -3.03
N GLY A 123 -16.38 0.71 -2.52
CA GLY A 123 -17.31 1.51 -3.31
C GLY A 123 -16.62 2.50 -4.25
N SER A 124 -17.33 2.99 -5.25
CA SER A 124 -16.81 3.95 -6.22
C SER A 124 -16.38 5.25 -5.53
N CYS A 125 -15.25 5.81 -5.99
CA CYS A 125 -14.71 7.06 -5.45
C CYS A 125 -14.46 7.01 -3.93
N ALA A 126 -14.27 5.83 -3.31
CA ALA A 126 -14.18 5.71 -1.86
C ALA A 126 -13.07 6.58 -1.24
N PHE A 127 -11.94 6.72 -1.93
CA PHE A 127 -10.80 7.55 -1.52
C PHE A 127 -10.61 8.79 -2.43
N TYR A 128 -11.63 9.19 -3.18
CA TYR A 128 -11.55 10.33 -4.10
C TYR A 128 -10.98 11.58 -3.43
N ASN A 129 -9.92 12.17 -4.02
CA ASN A 129 -9.18 13.34 -3.51
C ASN A 129 -8.42 13.12 -2.18
N CYS A 130 -8.15 11.89 -1.75
CA CYS A 130 -7.26 11.62 -0.62
C CYS A 130 -5.79 11.83 -1.02
N ARG A 131 -5.43 13.09 -1.29
CA ARG A 131 -4.12 13.47 -1.87
C ARG A 131 -2.93 13.19 -0.94
N ARG A 132 -3.16 12.99 0.36
CA ARG A 132 -2.12 12.66 1.35
C ARG A 132 -2.11 11.18 1.74
N LEU A 133 -3.05 10.38 1.25
CA LEU A 133 -3.06 8.93 1.49
C LEU A 133 -1.79 8.32 0.90
N ARG A 134 -0.93 7.79 1.76
CA ARG A 134 0.38 7.20 1.40
C ARG A 134 0.38 5.69 1.49
N ILE A 135 -0.35 5.14 2.47
CA ILE A 135 -0.35 3.71 2.79
C ILE A 135 -1.79 3.23 2.88
N LEU A 136 -2.09 2.17 2.13
CA LEU A 136 -3.34 1.43 2.24
C LEU A 136 -3.03 -0.01 2.61
N SER A 137 -3.57 -0.48 3.74
CA SER A 137 -3.41 -1.87 4.18
C SER A 137 -4.71 -2.65 4.02
N VAL A 138 -4.65 -3.78 3.34
CA VAL A 138 -5.81 -4.63 3.00
C VAL A 138 -5.61 -6.06 3.50
N GLY A 139 -6.70 -6.77 3.76
CA GLY A 139 -6.67 -8.19 4.15
C GLY A 139 -6.42 -9.14 2.97
N ALA A 140 -6.46 -10.43 3.25
CA ALA A 140 -6.20 -11.52 2.29
C ALA A 140 -7.34 -11.77 1.28
N GLY A 141 -8.52 -11.14 1.47
CA GLY A 141 -9.70 -11.43 0.63
C GLY A 141 -9.60 -10.88 -0.77
N GLU A 142 -10.25 -11.53 -1.70
CA GLU A 142 -10.55 -10.94 -3.00
C GLU A 142 -11.44 -9.71 -2.83
N LEU A 143 -11.21 -8.68 -3.66
CA LEU A 143 -11.92 -7.41 -3.59
C LEU A 143 -12.61 -7.12 -4.92
N THR A 144 -13.86 -6.68 -4.82
CA THR A 144 -14.52 -5.92 -5.88
C THR A 144 -14.26 -4.45 -5.62
N VAL A 145 -13.65 -3.77 -6.59
CA VAL A 145 -13.27 -2.36 -6.48
C VAL A 145 -14.09 -1.56 -7.49
N GLY A 146 -14.76 -0.53 -7.01
CA GLY A 146 -15.57 0.37 -7.85
C GLY A 146 -14.72 1.23 -8.78
N SER A 147 -15.36 2.12 -9.53
CA SER A 147 -14.67 3.06 -10.41
C SER A 147 -14.04 4.22 -9.63
N ASP A 148 -12.92 4.74 -10.14
CA ASP A 148 -12.27 5.97 -9.68
C ASP A 148 -11.94 6.00 -8.19
N VAL A 149 -11.71 4.82 -7.58
CA VAL A 149 -11.54 4.68 -6.13
C VAL A 149 -10.40 5.54 -5.62
N PHE A 150 -9.28 5.59 -6.34
CA PHE A 150 -8.08 6.34 -5.96
C PHE A 150 -7.83 7.58 -6.83
N LEU A 151 -8.86 8.10 -7.48
CA LEU A 151 -8.70 9.30 -8.31
C LEU A 151 -8.19 10.48 -7.46
N ASN A 152 -7.07 11.08 -7.90
CA ASN A 152 -6.32 12.14 -7.22
C ASN A 152 -5.64 11.71 -5.89
N CYS A 153 -5.37 10.43 -5.68
CA CYS A 153 -4.55 9.94 -4.56
C CYS A 153 -3.06 9.94 -4.92
N PHE A 154 -2.50 11.08 -5.31
CA PHE A 154 -1.13 11.21 -5.85
C PHE A 154 0.00 10.82 -4.88
N ALA A 155 -0.27 10.73 -3.59
CA ALA A 155 0.71 10.34 -2.59
C ALA A 155 0.71 8.82 -2.29
N LEU A 156 -0.23 8.05 -2.87
CA LEU A 156 -0.36 6.63 -2.59
C LEU A 156 0.87 5.87 -3.11
N ALA A 157 1.70 5.42 -2.19
CA ALA A 157 2.99 4.81 -2.48
C ALA A 157 3.02 3.31 -2.14
N ASP A 158 2.32 2.90 -1.07
CA ASP A 158 2.41 1.54 -0.55
C ASP A 158 1.02 0.90 -0.36
N LEU A 159 0.88 -0.30 -0.92
CA LEU A 159 -0.20 -1.23 -0.63
C LEU A 159 0.35 -2.35 0.25
N ILE A 160 -0.12 -2.45 1.49
CA ILE A 160 0.23 -3.54 2.39
C ILE A 160 -0.84 -4.62 2.28
N VAL A 161 -0.49 -5.77 1.71
CA VAL A 161 -1.37 -6.92 1.58
C VAL A 161 -1.07 -7.89 2.72
N ARG A 162 -2.00 -8.00 3.69
CA ARG A 162 -1.86 -8.89 4.85
C ARG A 162 -2.25 -10.32 4.47
N ALA A 163 -1.44 -10.93 3.60
CA ALA A 163 -1.68 -12.26 3.04
C ALA A 163 -0.38 -12.95 2.65
N ASP A 164 -0.45 -14.26 2.47
CA ASP A 164 0.57 -15.01 1.76
C ASP A 164 0.51 -14.66 0.26
N PRO A 165 1.63 -14.31 -0.41
CA PRO A 165 1.64 -13.97 -1.82
C PRO A 165 1.23 -15.11 -2.76
N GLU A 166 1.16 -16.36 -2.29
CA GLU A 166 0.66 -17.50 -3.07
C GLU A 166 -0.87 -17.55 -3.16
N GLN A 167 -1.55 -16.78 -2.32
CA GLN A 167 -3.02 -16.75 -2.29
C GLN A 167 -3.58 -15.79 -3.35
N ALA A 168 -4.79 -16.06 -3.81
CA ALA A 168 -5.59 -15.08 -4.53
C ALA A 168 -5.97 -13.94 -3.58
N THR A 169 -5.78 -12.69 -4.03
CA THR A 169 -6.08 -11.49 -3.26
C THR A 169 -6.75 -10.42 -4.10
N GLY A 170 -7.20 -9.34 -3.47
CA GLY A 170 -7.74 -8.16 -4.16
C GLY A 170 -6.68 -7.27 -4.83
N LEU A 171 -5.39 -7.65 -4.82
CA LEU A 171 -4.33 -6.79 -5.35
C LEU A 171 -4.52 -6.43 -6.82
N PHE A 172 -4.95 -7.38 -7.67
CA PHE A 172 -5.25 -7.10 -9.08
C PHE A 172 -6.24 -5.94 -9.25
N ALA A 173 -7.35 -5.99 -8.54
CA ALA A 173 -8.37 -4.96 -8.62
C ALA A 173 -7.88 -3.60 -8.10
N LEU A 174 -7.03 -3.59 -7.07
CA LEU A 174 -6.44 -2.38 -6.51
C LEU A 174 -5.45 -1.73 -7.48
N VAL A 175 -4.45 -2.47 -7.98
CA VAL A 175 -3.40 -1.88 -8.83
C VAL A 175 -3.95 -1.39 -10.16
N ASN A 176 -5.01 -2.00 -10.70
CA ASN A 176 -5.68 -1.54 -11.92
C ASN A 176 -6.53 -0.26 -11.71
N ASN A 177 -6.78 0.15 -10.47
CA ASN A 177 -7.39 1.44 -10.14
C ASN A 177 -6.35 2.55 -9.82
N ILE A 178 -5.04 2.24 -9.95
CA ILE A 178 -3.95 3.18 -9.64
C ILE A 178 -3.06 3.30 -10.87
N THR A 179 -2.98 4.50 -11.45
CA THR A 179 -2.12 4.78 -12.61
C THR A 179 -0.71 5.19 -12.20
N GLU A 180 -0.55 5.79 -11.02
CA GLU A 180 0.72 6.18 -10.45
C GLU A 180 1.59 4.97 -10.06
N ALA A 181 2.89 5.22 -9.86
CA ALA A 181 3.78 4.16 -9.39
C ALA A 181 3.45 3.77 -7.95
N VAL A 182 3.21 2.49 -7.70
CA VAL A 182 2.85 1.97 -6.38
C VAL A 182 3.60 0.68 -6.06
N ARG A 183 3.94 0.49 -4.79
CA ARG A 183 4.56 -0.73 -4.27
C ARG A 183 3.53 -1.59 -3.53
N ALA A 184 3.49 -2.89 -3.79
CA ALA A 184 2.76 -3.87 -3.00
C ALA A 184 3.73 -4.68 -2.13
N LEU A 185 3.49 -4.70 -0.81
CA LEU A 185 4.23 -5.48 0.16
C LEU A 185 3.32 -6.56 0.74
N PHE A 186 3.71 -7.83 0.59
CA PHE A 186 3.01 -8.96 1.18
C PHE A 186 3.55 -9.25 2.57
N TRP A 187 2.71 -9.05 3.56
CA TRP A 187 3.05 -9.26 4.95
C TRP A 187 2.20 -10.37 5.55
N CYS A 188 2.77 -11.54 5.71
CA CYS A 188 2.06 -12.65 6.32
C CYS A 188 1.82 -12.37 7.80
N PRO A 189 0.62 -12.66 8.33
CA PRO A 189 0.34 -12.50 9.75
C PRO A 189 1.36 -13.23 10.63
N GLY A 190 1.95 -12.51 11.59
CA GLY A 190 2.93 -13.04 12.52
C GLY A 190 4.38 -13.01 12.02
N GLU A 191 4.66 -12.61 10.80
CA GLU A 191 6.03 -12.45 10.30
C GLU A 191 6.58 -11.05 10.63
N ALA A 192 7.88 -10.95 10.88
CA ALA A 192 8.55 -9.71 11.21
C ALA A 192 8.95 -8.86 9.99
N ALA A 193 8.87 -9.44 8.77
CA ALA A 193 9.25 -8.78 7.53
C ALA A 193 8.31 -9.20 6.39
N PRO A 194 8.19 -8.40 5.33
CA PRO A 194 7.48 -8.79 4.13
C PRO A 194 8.07 -10.06 3.50
N ARG A 195 7.22 -10.90 2.94
CA ARG A 195 7.62 -12.09 2.17
C ARG A 195 7.87 -11.76 0.70
N ALA A 196 7.19 -10.77 0.16
CA ALA A 196 7.36 -10.30 -1.21
C ALA A 196 7.16 -8.78 -1.31
N GLY A 197 7.89 -8.15 -2.23
CA GLY A 197 7.74 -6.75 -2.60
C GLY A 197 7.71 -6.61 -4.10
N LEU A 198 6.64 -6.02 -4.63
CA LEU A 198 6.41 -5.83 -6.05
C LEU A 198 6.11 -4.36 -6.34
N TRP A 199 6.76 -3.82 -7.36
CA TRP A 199 6.53 -2.46 -7.83
C TRP A 199 5.72 -2.48 -9.11
N TYR A 200 4.73 -1.61 -9.18
CA TYR A 200 3.94 -1.34 -10.36
C TYR A 200 4.30 0.07 -10.84
N PRO A 201 5.17 0.24 -11.85
CA PRO A 201 5.50 1.55 -12.40
C PRO A 201 4.27 2.31 -12.86
N ALA A 202 4.37 3.63 -12.99
CA ALA A 202 3.29 4.44 -13.53
C ALA A 202 3.01 4.08 -14.99
N TYR A 203 1.77 4.35 -15.44
CA TYR A 203 1.40 4.29 -16.85
C TYR A 203 0.39 5.39 -17.15
N TRP A 204 0.24 5.71 -18.41
CA TRP A 204 -0.75 6.67 -18.89
C TRP A 204 -1.67 5.99 -19.89
N GLU A 205 -2.91 6.38 -19.84
CA GLU A 205 -3.95 5.94 -20.73
C GLU A 205 -4.41 7.13 -21.57
N ASP A 206 -4.26 7.03 -22.89
CA ASP A 206 -4.71 8.02 -23.84
C ASP A 206 -5.92 7.48 -24.59
N VAL A 207 -7.04 8.19 -24.49
CA VAL A 207 -8.29 7.83 -25.16
C VAL A 207 -8.66 8.96 -26.12
N GLU A 208 -8.62 8.67 -27.41
CA GLU A 208 -9.18 9.56 -28.42
C GLU A 208 -10.63 9.17 -28.71
N GLU A 209 -11.55 10.08 -28.43
CA GLU A 209 -12.98 9.89 -28.64
C GLU A 209 -13.53 10.83 -29.70
N SER A 210 -14.42 10.33 -30.55
CA SER A 210 -15.36 11.13 -31.31
C SER A 210 -16.75 11.03 -30.65
N PRO A 211 -17.72 11.95 -30.97
CA PRO A 211 -19.04 11.90 -30.35
C PRO A 211 -19.79 10.58 -30.47
N ALA A 212 -19.33 9.66 -31.30
CA ALA A 212 -19.98 8.37 -31.55
C ALA A 212 -19.09 7.15 -31.26
N HIS A 213 -17.77 7.27 -31.17
CA HIS A 213 -16.87 6.14 -31.06
C HIS A 213 -15.58 6.50 -30.34
N ILE A 214 -15.01 5.55 -29.58
CA ILE A 214 -13.60 5.55 -29.19
C ILE A 214 -12.79 5.28 -30.47
N LEU A 215 -11.94 6.22 -30.85
CA LEU A 215 -11.12 6.11 -32.08
C LEU A 215 -9.81 5.39 -31.80
N LEU A 216 -9.21 5.67 -30.66
CA LEU A 216 -7.94 5.10 -30.24
C LEU A 216 -7.90 5.01 -28.70
N HIS A 217 -7.41 3.87 -28.21
CA HIS A 217 -7.14 3.65 -26.81
C HIS A 217 -5.72 3.09 -26.70
N THR A 218 -4.80 3.89 -26.18
CA THR A 218 -3.39 3.50 -26.06
C THR A 218 -2.92 3.61 -24.64
N PHE A 219 -2.01 2.72 -24.26
CA PHE A 219 -1.33 2.74 -22.97
C PHE A 219 0.15 3.08 -23.19
N SER A 220 0.67 4.05 -22.46
CA SER A 220 2.06 4.45 -22.48
C SER A 220 2.74 4.10 -21.16
N GLY A 221 3.93 3.49 -21.22
CA GLY A 221 4.68 2.97 -20.09
C GLY A 221 4.45 1.47 -19.86
N GLN A 222 5.46 0.83 -19.25
CA GLN A 222 5.41 -0.61 -18.95
C GLN A 222 4.54 -0.95 -17.74
N GLY A 223 4.20 0.06 -16.93
CA GLY A 223 3.38 -0.12 -15.73
C GLY A 223 2.05 -0.80 -15.98
N TYR A 224 1.45 -0.61 -17.16
CA TYR A 224 0.25 -1.34 -17.59
C TYR A 224 0.52 -2.85 -17.66
N HIS A 225 1.63 -3.28 -18.28
CA HIS A 225 1.96 -4.70 -18.44
C HIS A 225 2.22 -5.39 -17.09
N TYR A 226 2.91 -4.73 -16.16
CA TYR A 226 3.11 -5.24 -14.80
C TYR A 226 1.79 -5.52 -14.08
N ARG A 227 0.74 -4.70 -14.33
CA ARG A 227 -0.60 -4.85 -13.72
C ARG A 227 -1.42 -5.98 -14.32
N GLN A 228 -0.99 -6.55 -15.46
CA GLN A 228 -1.65 -7.68 -16.11
C GLN A 228 -1.06 -9.04 -15.68
N CYS A 229 0.01 -9.08 -14.87
CA CYS A 229 0.66 -10.32 -14.45
C CYS A 229 -0.12 -11.03 -13.33
N PHE A 230 -1.39 -11.34 -13.59
CA PHE A 230 -2.27 -12.04 -12.66
C PHE A 230 -3.09 -13.12 -13.37
N LEU A 231 -3.40 -14.19 -12.65
CA LEU A 231 -4.35 -15.23 -13.05
C LEU A 231 -5.20 -15.61 -11.83
N ASP A 232 -6.51 -15.49 -11.93
CA ASP A 232 -7.46 -15.81 -10.86
C ASP A 232 -7.06 -15.18 -9.50
N GLY A 233 -6.70 -13.88 -9.52
CA GLY A 233 -6.29 -13.11 -8.35
C GLY A 233 -4.89 -13.45 -7.79
N LYS A 234 -4.14 -14.36 -8.43
CA LYS A 234 -2.77 -14.76 -8.08
C LYS A 234 -1.74 -14.10 -8.97
N ILE A 235 -0.59 -13.77 -8.40
CA ILE A 235 0.51 -13.14 -9.12
C ILE A 235 1.27 -14.18 -9.94
N LEU A 236 1.53 -13.85 -11.20
CA LEU A 236 2.36 -14.62 -12.13
C LEU A 236 3.78 -14.06 -12.12
N CYS A 237 4.61 -14.46 -11.14
CA CYS A 237 5.97 -13.93 -10.96
C CYS A 237 6.85 -14.06 -12.21
N ALA A 238 6.75 -15.18 -12.93
CA ALA A 238 7.54 -15.40 -14.13
C ALA A 238 7.21 -14.39 -15.24
N GLU A 239 5.93 -14.06 -15.43
CA GLU A 239 5.48 -13.04 -16.39
C GLU A 239 5.87 -11.64 -15.94
N TYR A 240 5.70 -11.34 -14.63
CA TYR A 240 6.12 -10.09 -14.05
C TYR A 240 7.63 -9.84 -14.26
N ASP A 241 8.47 -10.82 -13.95
CA ASP A 241 9.92 -10.70 -14.08
C ASP A 241 10.38 -10.67 -15.55
N ALA A 242 9.61 -11.26 -16.47
CA ALA A 242 9.91 -11.26 -17.91
C ALA A 242 9.77 -9.88 -18.59
N ILE A 243 9.02 -8.94 -17.99
CA ILE A 243 8.86 -7.57 -18.52
C ILE A 243 10.16 -6.76 -18.37
N PHE A 244 10.91 -6.99 -17.30
CA PHE A 244 12.01 -6.13 -16.88
C PHE A 244 13.14 -5.96 -17.93
N PRO A 245 13.64 -7.02 -18.59
CA PRO A 245 14.79 -6.89 -19.50
C PRO A 245 14.57 -5.89 -20.63
N ASP A 246 13.35 -5.84 -21.18
CA ASP A 246 13.00 -4.99 -22.31
C ASP A 246 12.38 -3.65 -21.87
N GLY A 247 11.75 -3.62 -20.72
CA GLY A 247 10.95 -2.49 -20.24
C GLY A 247 11.71 -1.43 -19.45
N HIS A 248 12.80 -1.78 -18.77
CA HIS A 248 13.47 -0.87 -17.82
C HIS A 248 14.09 0.38 -18.44
N ALA A 249 14.33 0.39 -19.76
CA ALA A 249 14.97 1.52 -20.44
C ALA A 249 14.04 2.73 -20.58
N SER A 250 12.72 2.50 -20.67
CA SER A 250 11.70 3.54 -20.87
C SER A 250 11.07 4.04 -19.57
N GLU A 251 11.37 3.40 -18.44
CA GLU A 251 10.74 3.68 -17.16
C GLU A 251 11.58 4.59 -16.26
N ASP A 252 10.94 5.13 -15.21
CA ASP A 252 11.63 5.89 -14.17
C ASP A 252 12.70 5.02 -13.50
N LYS A 253 13.96 5.45 -13.60
CA LYS A 253 15.10 4.68 -13.08
C LYS A 253 15.11 4.55 -11.57
N ASP A 254 14.50 5.48 -10.82
CA ASP A 254 14.43 5.41 -9.37
C ASP A 254 13.41 4.33 -8.96
N ILE A 255 12.27 4.25 -9.65
CA ILE A 255 11.28 3.20 -9.45
C ILE A 255 11.86 1.83 -9.84
N MET A 256 12.55 1.75 -10.99
CA MET A 256 13.15 0.50 -11.45
C MET A 256 14.28 0.02 -10.54
N ALA A 257 15.07 0.92 -9.96
CA ALA A 257 16.09 0.55 -8.97
C ALA A 257 15.47 0.01 -7.68
N MET A 258 14.37 0.61 -7.21
CA MET A 258 13.62 0.11 -6.05
C MET A 258 12.93 -1.23 -6.35
N LEU A 259 12.39 -1.42 -7.55
CA LEU A 259 11.85 -2.71 -8.01
C LEU A 259 12.92 -3.80 -7.91
N CYS A 260 14.11 -3.57 -8.48
CA CYS A 260 15.22 -4.51 -8.42
C CYS A 260 15.63 -4.80 -6.97
N PHE A 261 15.72 -3.76 -6.14
CA PHE A 261 16.07 -3.90 -4.74
C PHE A 261 15.07 -4.79 -3.98
N ASP A 262 13.77 -4.51 -4.09
CA ASP A 262 12.74 -5.25 -3.37
C ASP A 262 12.60 -6.69 -3.90
N ARG A 263 12.72 -6.92 -5.23
CA ARG A 263 12.72 -8.28 -5.81
C ARG A 263 13.91 -9.13 -5.36
N LEU A 264 15.07 -8.52 -5.15
CA LEU A 264 16.27 -9.21 -4.65
C LEU A 264 16.24 -9.39 -3.13
N ARG A 265 15.67 -8.41 -2.41
CA ARG A 265 15.53 -8.45 -0.94
C ARG A 265 14.52 -9.52 -0.50
N TRP A 266 13.40 -9.63 -1.22
CA TRP A 266 12.31 -10.58 -0.94
C TRP A 266 12.06 -11.45 -2.17
N PRO A 267 12.90 -12.47 -2.41
CA PRO A 267 12.97 -13.20 -3.68
C PRO A 267 11.87 -14.26 -3.85
N TRP A 268 10.65 -13.99 -3.35
CA TRP A 268 9.52 -14.88 -3.55
C TRP A 268 9.23 -15.08 -5.04
N GLY A 269 9.18 -16.33 -5.50
CA GLY A 269 8.94 -16.70 -6.89
C GLY A 269 10.01 -16.22 -7.89
N LEU A 270 11.15 -15.68 -7.41
CA LEU A 270 12.23 -15.19 -8.27
C LEU A 270 13.09 -16.36 -8.77
N THR A 271 13.20 -16.49 -10.10
CA THR A 271 14.09 -17.49 -10.72
C THR A 271 15.52 -16.98 -10.81
N GLU A 272 16.52 -17.89 -10.90
CA GLU A 272 17.91 -17.47 -11.11
C GLU A 272 18.12 -16.72 -12.42
N GLN A 273 17.35 -17.02 -13.46
CA GLN A 273 17.38 -16.31 -14.74
C GLN A 273 16.93 -14.86 -14.61
N ALA A 274 15.85 -14.60 -13.85
CA ALA A 274 15.35 -13.26 -13.60
C ALA A 274 16.24 -12.47 -12.62
N LYS A 275 16.92 -13.14 -11.70
CA LYS A 275 17.81 -12.53 -10.72
C LYS A 275 19.00 -11.79 -11.34
N ALA A 276 19.57 -12.33 -12.42
CA ALA A 276 20.77 -11.76 -13.06
C ALA A 276 20.54 -10.32 -13.60
N PRO A 277 19.50 -10.03 -14.41
CA PRO A 277 19.24 -8.66 -14.89
C PRO A 277 18.91 -7.69 -13.76
N TYR A 278 18.16 -8.10 -12.74
CA TYR A 278 17.90 -7.26 -11.56
C TYR A 278 19.18 -6.89 -10.82
N THR A 279 20.07 -7.86 -10.61
CA THR A 279 21.36 -7.65 -9.94
C THR A 279 22.25 -6.69 -10.74
N ALA A 280 22.29 -6.85 -12.06
CA ALA A 280 23.10 -5.99 -12.92
C ALA A 280 22.60 -4.53 -12.91
N PHE A 281 21.29 -4.34 -13.03
CA PHE A 281 20.69 -3.01 -12.99
C PHE A 281 20.85 -2.35 -11.63
N LEU A 282 20.62 -3.08 -10.53
CA LEU A 282 20.78 -2.55 -9.18
C LEU A 282 22.22 -2.11 -8.93
N LYS A 283 23.23 -2.90 -9.33
CA LYS A 283 24.66 -2.53 -9.23
C LYS A 283 24.97 -1.20 -9.93
N ALA A 284 24.37 -0.96 -11.09
CA ALA A 284 24.57 0.27 -11.84
C ALA A 284 23.78 1.47 -11.29
N ASN A 285 22.83 1.26 -10.38
CA ASN A 285 21.90 2.28 -9.87
C ASN A 285 21.80 2.30 -8.34
N THR A 286 22.79 1.77 -7.61
CA THR A 286 22.77 1.71 -6.13
C THR A 286 22.64 3.09 -5.50
N GLY A 287 23.28 4.12 -6.04
CA GLY A 287 23.19 5.48 -5.55
C GLY A 287 21.75 6.02 -5.49
N ARG A 288 20.88 5.62 -6.46
CA ARG A 288 19.45 6.00 -6.47
C ARG A 288 18.70 5.38 -5.30
N VAL A 289 18.93 4.08 -5.02
CA VAL A 289 18.32 3.39 -3.89
C VAL A 289 18.80 4.01 -2.58
N VAL A 290 20.11 4.23 -2.43
CA VAL A 290 20.69 4.87 -1.24
C VAL A 290 20.07 6.25 -1.01
N ALA A 291 19.99 7.10 -2.03
CA ALA A 291 19.41 8.44 -1.92
C ALA A 291 17.94 8.38 -1.44
N ARG A 292 17.16 7.44 -1.98
CA ARG A 292 15.76 7.24 -1.55
C ARG A 292 15.64 6.74 -0.12
N LEU A 293 16.47 5.78 0.29
CA LEU A 293 16.48 5.23 1.65
C LEU A 293 16.93 6.29 2.67
N LEU A 294 17.93 7.11 2.33
CA LEU A 294 18.34 8.23 3.17
C LEU A 294 17.22 9.27 3.31
N LYS A 295 16.53 9.64 2.22
CA LYS A 295 15.38 10.54 2.28
C LYS A 295 14.26 10.01 3.18
N ALA A 296 14.04 8.68 3.17
CA ALA A 296 13.07 8.02 4.03
C ALA A 296 13.59 7.75 5.46
N GLN A 297 14.86 7.99 5.74
CA GLN A 297 15.55 7.64 7.00
C GLN A 297 15.46 6.14 7.35
N ASP A 298 15.39 5.27 6.33
CA ASP A 298 15.19 3.83 6.45
C ASP A 298 16.54 3.10 6.54
N LEU A 299 17.10 3.05 7.76
CA LEU A 299 18.36 2.36 8.03
C LEU A 299 18.26 0.84 7.90
N ASP A 300 17.09 0.24 8.12
CA ASP A 300 16.94 -1.21 8.03
C ASP A 300 16.93 -1.67 6.57
N SER A 301 16.31 -0.90 5.68
CA SER A 301 16.44 -1.13 4.24
C SER A 301 17.86 -0.87 3.73
N LEU A 302 18.59 0.11 4.30
CA LEU A 302 20.00 0.31 3.96
C LEU A 302 20.87 -0.88 4.38
N LYS A 303 20.67 -1.47 5.56
CA LYS A 303 21.34 -2.72 5.97
C LYS A 303 21.00 -3.88 5.02
N ALA A 304 19.75 -3.99 4.60
CA ALA A 304 19.33 -5.01 3.63
C ALA A 304 20.02 -4.83 2.27
N LEU A 305 20.16 -3.59 1.79
CA LEU A 305 20.90 -3.30 0.56
C LEU A 305 22.38 -3.72 0.67
N LEU A 306 23.01 -3.45 1.80
CA LEU A 306 24.40 -3.86 2.06
C LEU A 306 24.56 -5.38 2.08
N ALA A 307 23.56 -6.11 2.62
CA ALA A 307 23.56 -7.57 2.66
C ALA A 307 23.46 -8.23 1.26
N LEU A 308 22.94 -7.52 0.24
CA LEU A 308 22.87 -8.02 -1.14
C LEU A 308 24.23 -8.03 -1.88
N ASP A 309 25.27 -7.47 -1.29
CA ASP A 309 26.63 -7.38 -1.88
C ASP A 309 26.67 -6.75 -3.29
N VAL A 310 25.84 -5.77 -3.53
CA VAL A 310 25.71 -5.09 -4.84
C VAL A 310 26.56 -3.84 -4.97
N LEU A 311 27.05 -3.25 -3.87
CA LEU A 311 27.93 -2.10 -3.91
C LEU A 311 29.38 -2.54 -4.17
N ASP A 312 30.04 -1.93 -5.13
CA ASP A 312 31.50 -1.99 -5.28
C ASP A 312 32.18 -0.85 -4.50
N ALA A 313 33.48 -0.67 -4.65
CA ALA A 313 34.22 0.38 -3.95
C ALA A 313 33.71 1.78 -4.30
N ALA A 314 33.43 2.05 -5.56
CA ALA A 314 32.90 3.34 -6.02
C ALA A 314 31.47 3.56 -5.49
N GLY A 315 30.64 2.52 -5.47
CA GLY A 315 29.29 2.58 -4.87
C GLY A 315 29.29 2.85 -3.38
N PHE A 316 30.28 2.33 -2.62
CA PHE A 316 30.45 2.70 -1.21
C PHE A 316 30.86 4.16 -1.03
N ASP A 317 31.78 4.66 -1.86
CA ASP A 317 32.22 6.07 -1.79
C ASP A 317 31.06 7.01 -2.14
N GLU A 318 30.28 6.71 -3.16
CA GLU A 318 29.06 7.46 -3.53
C GLU A 318 28.02 7.43 -2.41
N ALA A 319 27.72 6.25 -1.85
CA ALA A 319 26.75 6.08 -0.76
C ALA A 319 27.17 6.86 0.48
N ALA A 320 28.46 6.83 0.84
CA ALA A 320 28.99 7.59 1.98
C ALA A 320 28.88 9.11 1.75
N ALA A 321 29.19 9.58 0.53
CA ALA A 321 29.03 11.00 0.16
C ALA A 321 27.55 11.44 0.28
N LEU A 322 26.60 10.63 -0.20
CA LEU A 322 25.17 10.90 -0.08
C LEU A 322 24.70 10.95 1.39
N ALA A 323 25.20 10.04 2.24
CA ALA A 323 24.86 10.03 3.67
C ALA A 323 25.38 11.27 4.42
N VAL A 324 26.60 11.73 4.06
CA VAL A 324 27.18 12.98 4.60
C VAL A 324 26.38 14.19 4.11
N GLN A 325 26.04 14.24 2.84
CA GLN A 325 25.22 15.32 2.26
C GLN A 325 23.83 15.40 2.89
N ALA A 326 23.25 14.24 3.24
CA ALA A 326 21.95 14.15 3.92
C ALA A 326 22.05 14.38 5.44
N GLU A 327 23.25 14.67 5.99
CA GLU A 327 23.52 14.87 7.42
C GLU A 327 23.10 13.68 8.32
N GLN A 328 23.16 12.43 7.77
CA GLN A 328 22.75 11.22 8.47
C GLN A 328 23.94 10.44 9.02
N ALA A 329 24.40 10.82 10.20
CA ALA A 329 25.57 10.22 10.86
C ALA A 329 25.45 8.70 11.05
N ALA A 330 24.25 8.19 11.40
CA ALA A 330 24.01 6.77 11.59
C ALA A 330 24.15 5.97 10.29
N ALA A 331 23.65 6.50 9.17
CA ALA A 331 23.80 5.89 7.84
C ALA A 331 25.27 5.93 7.38
N ALA A 332 25.96 7.05 7.59
CA ALA A 332 27.38 7.20 7.26
C ALA A 332 28.27 6.21 8.05
N ALA A 333 27.99 6.03 9.35
CA ALA A 333 28.70 5.06 10.19
C ALA A 333 28.44 3.61 9.68
N LEU A 334 27.19 3.27 9.38
CA LEU A 334 26.82 1.94 8.86
C LEU A 334 27.54 1.63 7.54
N LEU A 335 27.61 2.59 6.63
CA LEU A 335 28.30 2.45 5.33
C LEU A 335 29.81 2.29 5.51
N ALA A 336 30.42 3.07 6.42
CA ALA A 336 31.84 2.99 6.74
C ALA A 336 32.22 1.63 7.34
N ASP A 337 31.43 1.11 8.29
CA ASP A 337 31.63 -0.20 8.90
C ASP A 337 31.51 -1.33 7.87
N ALA A 338 30.52 -1.26 6.97
CA ALA A 338 30.35 -2.23 5.91
C ALA A 338 31.52 -2.22 4.90
N ALA A 339 31.97 -1.03 4.48
CA ALA A 339 33.14 -0.87 3.59
C ALA A 339 34.41 -1.45 4.22
N HIS A 340 34.65 -1.16 5.54
CA HIS A 340 35.80 -1.68 6.26
C HIS A 340 35.77 -3.20 6.39
N SER A 341 34.64 -3.76 6.75
CA SER A 341 34.44 -5.22 6.88
C SER A 341 34.73 -5.94 5.55
N ARG A 342 34.30 -5.34 4.42
CA ARG A 342 34.57 -5.90 3.08
C ARG A 342 36.05 -5.82 2.70
N GLN A 343 36.75 -4.75 3.07
CA GLN A 343 38.20 -4.66 2.85
C GLN A 343 38.99 -5.68 3.67
N ALA A 344 38.58 -5.91 4.92
CA ALA A 344 39.20 -6.91 5.82
C ALA A 344 38.98 -8.36 5.32
N ALA A 345 37.84 -8.64 4.66
CA ALA A 345 37.53 -9.96 4.10
C ALA A 345 38.30 -10.30 2.81
N LYS A 346 38.95 -9.31 2.14
CA LYS A 346 39.79 -9.59 0.98
C LYS A 346 41.09 -10.25 1.46
N PRO A 347 41.45 -11.46 1.01
CA PRO A 347 42.69 -12.10 1.42
C PRO A 347 43.87 -11.23 1.01
N ASN A 348 44.75 -10.97 1.99
CA ASN A 348 45.94 -10.16 1.84
C ASN A 348 46.91 -10.85 0.87
N ARG A 349 46.78 -10.60 -0.44
CA ARG A 349 47.69 -11.10 -1.47
C ARG A 349 48.96 -10.22 -1.54
N LYS A 350 49.72 -10.15 -0.45
CA LYS A 350 51.13 -9.79 -0.46
C LYS A 350 51.94 -11.00 -0.03
N ARG A 351 52.10 -11.98 -0.93
CA ARG A 351 53.24 -12.86 -0.87
C ARG A 351 54.41 -12.04 -1.37
N TYR A 352 55.28 -11.61 -0.46
CA TYR A 352 56.61 -11.17 -0.79
C TYR A 352 57.38 -12.45 -1.19
N ASP A 353 57.57 -12.70 -2.50
CA ASP A 353 58.62 -13.58 -2.97
C ASP A 353 59.92 -12.83 -2.79
N PHE A 354 60.67 -13.18 -1.77
CA PHE A 354 62.08 -12.92 -1.69
C PHE A 354 62.82 -14.05 -2.38
N ASP A 355 63.15 -13.83 -3.66
CA ASP A 355 64.18 -14.64 -4.32
C ASP A 355 65.54 -14.21 -3.76
N PHE A 356 66.26 -15.16 -3.12
CA PHE A 356 67.66 -15.09 -2.80
C PHE A 356 68.46 -15.85 -3.88
#